data_13bd6fc32717d6e9759143364aa1808f
#
_entry.id   13bd6fc32717d6e9759143364aa1808f
#
_cell.length_a   1.000
_cell.length_b   1.000
_cell.length_c   1.000
_cell.angle_alpha   90.00
_cell.angle_beta   90.00
_cell.angle_gamma   90.00
#
_symmetry.space_group_name_H-M   'P 1'
#
loop_
_entity.id
_entity.type
_entity.pdbx_description
1 polymer ?
#
loop_
_entity_poly.entity_id
_entity_poly.type
_entity_poly.pdbx_seq_one_letter_code
_entity_poly.pdbx_strand_id
1 'polypeptide(L)'
;MTLLCGVDPGSRTNAVATLDMSGKRPCLLSWCTLTREELATFVSGMSGFLAIEMVEGVAFDSVRAADLIQTQRAAGGAECVAHVNGVRYECLSGRDWRGEWLRFPTASDKAIRVAIEVTVDFDADLPRIYHDDRKHIYDAIGVAIAGLVVVELILAFAAWRMPSNEEFVAAHPVATQGSA
;
A
#
# COMPACT_ATOMS: atom_id res chain seq x y z
N MET A 1 4.60 16.43 -5.31
CA MET A 1 5.06 15.05 -5.52
C MET A 1 4.26 14.16 -4.58
N THR A 2 3.49 13.23 -5.11
CA THR A 2 2.69 12.29 -4.30
C THR A 2 3.42 10.97 -4.29
N LEU A 3 4.15 10.71 -3.19
CA LEU A 3 4.90 9.48 -3.01
C LEU A 3 4.02 8.38 -2.44
N LEU A 4 4.12 7.21 -3.03
CA LEU A 4 3.44 6.01 -2.63
C LEU A 4 4.46 4.88 -2.52
N CYS A 5 4.52 4.26 -1.36
CA CYS A 5 5.39 3.10 -1.12
C CYS A 5 4.56 1.85 -0.95
N GLY A 6 4.95 0.78 -1.63
CA GLY A 6 4.41 -0.55 -1.41
C GLY A 6 5.44 -1.45 -0.74
N VAL A 7 4.97 -2.30 0.15
CA VAL A 7 5.79 -3.29 0.86
C VAL A 7 5.17 -4.67 0.63
N ASP A 8 5.96 -5.59 0.09
CA ASP A 8 5.71 -7.03 0.11
C ASP A 8 6.61 -7.66 1.18
N PRO A 9 6.05 -7.98 2.36
CA PRO A 9 6.82 -8.56 3.45
C PRO A 9 7.19 -10.00 3.17
N GLY A 10 8.44 -10.35 3.45
CA GLY A 10 8.93 -11.73 3.40
C GLY A 10 9.42 -12.23 4.75
N SER A 11 9.71 -13.52 4.84
CA SER A 11 10.21 -14.14 6.07
C SER A 11 11.64 -13.71 6.45
N ARG A 12 12.44 -13.31 5.47
CA ARG A 12 13.86 -12.89 5.64
C ARG A 12 14.09 -11.47 5.20
N THR A 13 13.60 -11.10 4.02
CA THR A 13 13.74 -9.79 3.42
C THR A 13 12.39 -9.30 2.94
N ASN A 14 12.19 -8.00 2.92
CA ASN A 14 10.97 -7.34 2.51
C ASN A 14 11.25 -6.54 1.25
N ALA A 15 10.45 -6.70 0.21
CA ALA A 15 10.57 -5.88 -0.98
C ALA A 15 9.82 -4.56 -0.77
N VAL A 16 10.45 -3.47 -1.19
CA VAL A 16 9.88 -2.11 -1.11
C VAL A 16 9.98 -1.46 -2.47
N ALA A 17 8.90 -0.85 -2.92
CA ALA A 17 8.85 -0.06 -4.14
C ALA A 17 8.32 1.35 -3.83
N THR A 18 8.97 2.38 -4.38
CA THR A 18 8.54 3.78 -4.24
C THR A 18 8.12 4.31 -5.59
N LEU A 19 6.88 4.81 -5.67
CA LEU A 19 6.26 5.36 -6.87
C LEU A 19 6.00 6.86 -6.71
N ASP A 20 6.18 7.63 -7.78
CA ASP A 20 5.60 8.96 -7.94
C ASP A 20 4.27 8.86 -8.68
N MET A 21 3.22 9.35 -8.06
CA MET A 21 1.85 9.35 -8.56
C MET A 21 1.42 10.71 -9.12
N SER A 22 2.32 11.69 -9.23
CA SER A 22 1.97 13.03 -9.70
C SER A 22 1.76 13.12 -11.22
N GLY A 23 2.22 12.13 -11.98
CA GLY A 23 2.07 12.02 -13.42
C GLY A 23 0.73 11.41 -13.86
N LYS A 24 0.57 11.27 -15.18
CA LYS A 24 -0.58 10.55 -15.77
C LYS A 24 -0.48 9.04 -15.54
N ARG A 25 0.71 8.54 -15.32
CA ARG A 25 1.01 7.15 -15.02
C ARG A 25 1.90 7.11 -13.77
N PRO A 26 1.76 6.08 -12.92
CA PRO A 26 2.70 5.83 -11.85
C PRO A 26 4.11 5.71 -12.41
N CYS A 27 5.09 6.32 -11.75
CA CYS A 27 6.50 6.18 -12.12
C CYS A 27 7.29 5.52 -10.99
N LEU A 28 7.94 4.39 -11.26
CA LEU A 28 8.82 3.73 -10.29
C LEU A 28 10.12 4.53 -10.14
N LEU A 29 10.29 5.16 -8.98
CA LEU A 29 11.48 5.95 -8.66
C LEU A 29 12.60 5.08 -8.09
N SER A 30 12.27 4.15 -7.22
CA SER A 30 13.24 3.28 -6.56
C SER A 30 12.60 2.00 -6.06
N TRP A 31 13.43 1.01 -5.83
CA TRP A 31 13.07 -0.23 -5.15
C TRP A 31 14.27 -0.73 -4.36
N CYS A 32 14.01 -1.52 -3.32
CA CYS A 32 15.03 -2.19 -2.53
C CYS A 32 14.47 -3.43 -1.84
N THR A 33 15.37 -4.25 -1.31
CA THR A 33 15.03 -5.32 -0.37
C THR A 33 15.66 -4.98 0.97
N LEU A 34 14.88 -5.06 2.03
CA LEU A 34 15.24 -4.63 3.38
C LEU A 34 15.06 -5.77 4.38
N THR A 35 15.93 -5.86 5.36
CA THR A 35 15.68 -6.63 6.57
C THR A 35 14.51 -6.02 7.34
N ARG A 36 14.05 -6.68 8.40
CA ARG A 36 12.97 -6.13 9.23
C ARG A 36 13.36 -4.82 9.93
N GLU A 37 14.57 -4.75 10.41
CA GLU A 37 15.13 -3.58 11.11
C GLU A 37 15.30 -2.39 10.16
N GLU A 38 15.81 -2.66 8.96
CA GLU A 38 15.93 -1.65 7.91
C GLU A 38 14.56 -1.17 7.42
N LEU A 39 13.57 -2.07 7.29
CA LEU A 39 12.19 -1.70 6.96
C LEU A 39 11.59 -0.77 8.03
N ALA A 40 11.76 -1.08 9.32
CA ALA A 40 11.30 -0.23 10.40
C ALA A 40 11.94 1.17 10.32
N THR A 41 13.24 1.24 10.06
CA THR A 41 13.98 2.50 9.89
C THR A 41 13.46 3.27 8.66
N PHE A 42 13.27 2.58 7.53
CA PHE A 42 12.72 3.16 6.32
C PHE A 42 11.35 3.78 6.56
N VAL A 43 10.42 3.01 7.15
CA VAL A 43 9.05 3.46 7.43
C VAL A 43 9.03 4.65 8.40
N SER A 44 9.89 4.66 9.42
CA SER A 44 9.96 5.79 10.37
C SER A 44 10.40 7.11 9.75
N GLY A 45 11.17 7.06 8.65
CA GLY A 45 11.63 8.24 7.91
C GLY A 45 10.75 8.63 6.72
N MET A 46 9.66 7.91 6.48
CA MET A 46 8.82 8.14 5.30
C MET A 46 8.00 9.43 5.38
N SER A 47 7.87 10.07 4.22
CA SER A 47 6.82 11.03 3.94
C SER A 47 5.99 10.53 2.76
N GLY A 48 4.68 10.41 2.93
CA GLY A 48 3.80 9.92 1.86
C GLY A 48 2.79 8.88 2.37
N PHE A 49 2.41 7.98 1.49
CA PHE A 49 1.47 6.91 1.79
C PHE A 49 2.17 5.55 1.69
N LEU A 50 1.87 4.65 2.61
CA LEU A 50 2.42 3.30 2.69
C LEU A 50 1.31 2.26 2.47
N ALA A 51 1.48 1.37 1.51
CA ALA A 51 0.65 0.19 1.34
C ALA A 51 1.45 -1.05 1.74
N ILE A 52 0.87 -1.91 2.58
CA ILE A 52 1.54 -3.09 3.13
C ILE A 52 0.74 -4.32 2.74
N GLU A 53 1.37 -5.30 2.10
CA GLU A 53 0.74 -6.60 1.90
C GLU A 53 0.64 -7.36 3.22
N MET A 54 -0.58 -7.77 3.55
CA MET A 54 -0.85 -8.65 4.68
C MET A 54 -0.98 -10.09 4.19
N VAL A 55 -0.16 -10.95 4.72
CA VAL A 55 -0.21 -12.36 4.36
C VAL A 55 -1.34 -13.05 5.09
N GLU A 56 -2.33 -13.51 4.34
CA GLU A 56 -3.41 -14.35 4.82
C GLU A 56 -3.07 -15.81 4.55
N GLY A 57 -3.34 -16.66 5.49
CA GLY A 57 -3.22 -18.09 5.27
C GLY A 57 -3.04 -18.91 6.54
N VAL A 58 -3.34 -20.19 6.42
CA VAL A 58 -3.04 -21.22 7.43
C VAL A 58 -1.98 -22.12 6.83
N ALA A 59 -0.85 -22.21 7.49
CA ALA A 59 0.19 -23.16 7.10
C ALA A 59 -0.12 -24.54 7.69
N PHE A 60 -0.07 -25.56 6.83
CA PHE A 60 -0.35 -26.94 7.22
C PHE A 60 0.92 -27.70 7.65
N ASP A 61 2.08 -27.13 7.47
CA ASP A 61 3.36 -27.73 7.90
C ASP A 61 4.18 -26.74 8.73
N SER A 62 5.09 -27.26 9.55
CA SER A 62 5.85 -26.47 10.51
C SER A 62 6.83 -25.47 9.86
N VAL A 63 7.36 -25.79 8.68
CA VAL A 63 8.30 -24.90 7.97
C VAL A 63 7.56 -23.69 7.41
N ARG A 64 6.47 -23.94 6.70
CA ARG A 64 5.62 -22.87 6.16
C ARG A 64 5.00 -22.03 7.27
N ALA A 65 4.63 -22.65 8.41
CA ALA A 65 4.13 -21.92 9.56
C ALA A 65 5.19 -20.95 10.11
N ALA A 66 6.45 -21.34 10.20
CA ALA A 66 7.52 -20.47 10.66
C ALA A 66 7.73 -19.28 9.72
N ASP A 67 7.77 -19.52 8.41
CA ASP A 67 7.91 -18.47 7.40
C ASP A 67 6.71 -17.53 7.42
N LEU A 68 5.49 -18.04 7.51
CA LEU A 68 4.26 -17.26 7.60
C LEU A 68 4.27 -16.33 8.84
N ILE A 69 4.65 -16.87 10.01
CA ILE A 69 4.77 -16.08 11.24
C ILE A 69 5.81 -14.95 11.08
N GLN A 70 6.95 -15.23 10.46
CA GLN A 70 7.97 -14.20 10.25
C GLN A 70 7.49 -13.11 9.28
N THR A 71 6.80 -13.49 8.21
CA THR A 71 6.21 -12.56 7.25
C THR A 71 5.14 -11.68 7.91
N GLN A 72 4.23 -12.29 8.69
CA GLN A 72 3.22 -11.53 9.45
C GLN A 72 3.85 -10.58 10.48
N ARG A 73 4.95 -10.98 11.14
CA ARG A 73 5.69 -10.10 12.05
C ARG A 73 6.36 -8.93 11.34
N ALA A 74 6.83 -9.13 10.11
CA ALA A 74 7.39 -8.04 9.31
C ALA A 74 6.30 -7.04 8.91
N ALA A 75 5.17 -7.53 8.41
CA ALA A 75 4.02 -6.69 8.06
C ALA A 75 3.47 -5.90 9.26
N GLY A 76 3.15 -6.58 10.37
CA GLY A 76 2.66 -5.93 11.58
C GLY A 76 3.69 -4.98 12.23
N GLY A 77 4.99 -5.27 12.09
CA GLY A 77 6.05 -4.35 12.50
C GLY A 77 6.06 -3.06 11.69
N ALA A 78 5.94 -3.15 10.35
CA ALA A 78 5.85 -1.99 9.48
C ALA A 78 4.59 -1.16 9.76
N GLU A 79 3.45 -1.81 9.96
CA GLU A 79 2.19 -1.19 10.36
C GLU A 79 2.33 -0.42 11.68
N CYS A 80 2.87 -1.07 12.71
CA CYS A 80 3.08 -0.46 14.01
C CYS A 80 3.99 0.78 13.93
N VAL A 81 5.10 0.69 13.20
CA VAL A 81 6.03 1.82 13.01
C VAL A 81 5.35 2.95 12.24
N ALA A 82 4.59 2.65 11.19
CA ALA A 82 3.83 3.65 10.44
C ALA A 82 2.83 4.38 11.36
N HIS A 83 2.07 3.63 12.14
CA HIS A 83 1.10 4.18 13.09
C HIS A 83 1.74 5.12 14.11
N VAL A 84 2.81 4.68 14.77
CA VAL A 84 3.51 5.46 15.81
C VAL A 84 4.13 6.74 15.24
N ASN A 85 4.61 6.71 13.99
CA ASN A 85 5.22 7.87 13.34
C ASN A 85 4.22 8.74 12.55
N GLY A 86 2.92 8.44 12.60
CA GLY A 86 1.89 9.21 11.89
C GLY A 86 1.97 9.10 10.36
N VAL A 87 2.63 8.06 9.84
CA VAL A 87 2.64 7.74 8.41
C VAL A 87 1.25 7.21 8.04
N ARG A 88 0.65 7.76 6.99
CA ARG A 88 -0.61 7.22 6.48
C ARG A 88 -0.35 5.88 5.80
N TYR A 89 -1.13 4.87 6.14
CA TYR A 89 -0.96 3.54 5.59
C TYR A 89 -2.28 2.81 5.34
N GLU A 90 -2.22 1.78 4.51
CA GLU A 90 -3.27 0.79 4.27
C GLU A 90 -2.66 -0.60 4.27
N CYS A 91 -3.37 -1.56 4.84
CA CYS A 91 -3.00 -2.97 4.84
C CYS A 91 -3.93 -3.75 3.90
N LEU A 92 -3.37 -4.42 2.92
CA LEU A 92 -4.10 -5.13 1.87
C LEU A 92 -3.72 -6.60 1.85
N SER A 93 -4.69 -7.51 1.82
CA SER A 93 -4.38 -8.91 1.56
C SER A 93 -3.93 -9.12 0.11
N GLY A 94 -3.15 -10.16 -0.15
CA GLY A 94 -2.72 -10.49 -1.51
C GLY A 94 -3.89 -10.70 -2.47
N ARG A 95 -5.04 -11.14 -1.97
CA ARG A 95 -6.28 -11.28 -2.73
C ARG A 95 -6.93 -9.95 -3.02
N ASP A 96 -6.96 -9.05 -2.02
CA ASP A 96 -7.62 -7.77 -2.12
C ASP A 96 -6.91 -6.87 -3.11
N TRP A 97 -5.59 -6.68 -3.00
CA TRP A 97 -4.86 -5.80 -3.90
C TRP A 97 -4.90 -6.28 -5.37
N ARG A 98 -4.86 -7.59 -5.62
CA ARG A 98 -5.05 -8.13 -6.96
C ARG A 98 -6.47 -7.93 -7.46
N GLY A 99 -7.46 -8.09 -6.59
CA GLY A 99 -8.87 -7.86 -6.88
C GLY A 99 -9.17 -6.40 -7.21
N GLU A 100 -8.68 -5.48 -6.43
CA GLU A 100 -8.90 -4.04 -6.58
C GLU A 100 -8.24 -3.49 -7.83
N TRP A 101 -6.96 -3.80 -8.03
CA TRP A 101 -6.21 -3.25 -9.15
C TRP A 101 -6.42 -4.01 -10.45
N LEU A 102 -6.24 -5.34 -10.45
CA LEU A 102 -6.30 -6.16 -11.67
C LEU A 102 -7.71 -6.65 -12.01
N ARG A 103 -8.67 -6.48 -11.09
CA ARG A 103 -9.99 -7.11 -11.15
C ARG A 103 -9.93 -8.65 -11.21
N PHE A 104 -8.81 -9.22 -10.77
CA PHE A 104 -8.49 -10.64 -10.82
C PHE A 104 -7.79 -11.09 -9.54
N PRO A 105 -8.55 -11.49 -8.48
CA PRO A 105 -7.98 -11.88 -7.18
C PRO A 105 -6.97 -13.03 -7.23
N THR A 106 -7.04 -13.84 -8.28
CA THR A 106 -6.16 -15.00 -8.50
C THR A 106 -5.18 -14.79 -9.65
N ALA A 107 -4.83 -13.53 -9.95
CA ALA A 107 -3.88 -13.22 -11.00
C ALA A 107 -2.54 -13.94 -10.78
N SER A 108 -2.02 -14.54 -11.85
CA SER A 108 -0.69 -15.18 -11.81
C SER A 108 0.42 -14.12 -11.80
N ASP A 109 1.60 -14.49 -11.28
CA ASP A 109 2.78 -13.62 -11.27
C ASP A 109 3.11 -13.06 -12.67
N LYS A 110 2.88 -13.84 -13.72
CA LYS A 110 3.03 -13.39 -15.11
C LYS A 110 2.03 -12.30 -15.47
N ALA A 111 0.78 -12.42 -15.04
CA ALA A 111 -0.25 -11.41 -15.31
C ALA A 111 0.04 -10.11 -14.56
N ILE A 112 0.47 -10.21 -13.31
CA ILE A 112 0.90 -9.06 -12.49
C ILE A 112 2.05 -8.32 -13.16
N ARG A 113 3.08 -9.05 -13.56
CA ARG A 113 4.22 -8.48 -14.27
C ARG A 113 3.82 -7.72 -15.53
N VAL A 114 3.03 -8.35 -16.40
CA VAL A 114 2.57 -7.71 -17.65
C VAL A 114 1.76 -6.46 -17.36
N ALA A 115 0.87 -6.50 -16.36
CA ALA A 115 0.08 -5.34 -15.98
C ALA A 115 0.97 -4.17 -15.50
N ILE A 116 1.99 -4.44 -14.70
CA ILE A 116 2.94 -3.43 -14.22
C ILE A 116 3.74 -2.85 -15.39
N GLU A 117 4.32 -3.69 -16.26
CA GLU A 117 5.10 -3.26 -17.41
C GLU A 117 4.30 -2.37 -18.39
N VAL A 118 2.97 -2.54 -18.43
CA VAL A 118 2.08 -1.70 -19.27
C VAL A 118 1.63 -0.42 -18.58
N THR A 119 1.47 -0.44 -17.25
CA THR A 119 0.85 0.67 -16.49
C THR A 119 1.85 1.62 -15.84
N VAL A 120 3.05 1.13 -15.51
CA VAL A 120 4.06 1.88 -14.74
C VAL A 120 5.17 2.35 -15.66
N ASP A 121 5.56 3.61 -15.54
CA ASP A 121 6.77 4.13 -16.14
C ASP A 121 7.94 3.85 -15.19
N PHE A 122 9.13 3.59 -15.73
CA PHE A 122 10.30 3.19 -14.94
C PHE A 122 11.42 4.22 -15.09
N ASP A 123 11.67 4.95 -14.00
CA ASP A 123 12.84 5.84 -13.87
C ASP A 123 14.03 5.09 -13.28
N ALA A 124 13.75 4.02 -12.51
CA ALA A 124 14.75 3.11 -11.99
C ALA A 124 14.82 1.83 -12.82
N ASP A 125 16.03 1.41 -13.15
CA ASP A 125 16.24 0.10 -13.76
C ASP A 125 15.73 -1.01 -12.82
N LEU A 126 14.80 -1.81 -13.32
CA LEU A 126 14.44 -3.05 -12.63
C LEU A 126 15.63 -4.00 -12.66
N PRO A 127 15.94 -4.65 -11.54
CA PRO A 127 17.11 -5.50 -11.48
C PRO A 127 17.01 -6.61 -12.52
N ARG A 128 18.09 -6.88 -13.20
CA ARG A 128 18.29 -8.11 -13.99
C ARG A 128 18.48 -9.35 -13.09
N ILE A 129 18.06 -9.25 -11.83
CA ILE A 129 18.30 -10.18 -10.74
C ILE A 129 17.37 -11.39 -10.83
N TYR A 130 17.81 -12.48 -10.22
CA TYR A 130 17.20 -13.79 -10.11
C TYR A 130 15.68 -13.78 -9.97
N HIS A 131 15.04 -14.78 -10.55
CA HIS A 131 13.61 -14.88 -10.80
C HIS A 131 12.72 -14.62 -9.55
N ASP A 132 13.19 -14.98 -8.36
CA ASP A 132 12.42 -14.91 -7.11
C ASP A 132 12.39 -13.49 -6.51
N ASP A 133 13.50 -12.77 -6.46
CA ASP A 133 13.54 -11.40 -5.90
C ASP A 133 12.71 -10.42 -6.74
N ARG A 134 12.70 -10.64 -8.06
CA ARG A 134 11.93 -9.84 -8.99
C ARG A 134 10.43 -9.91 -8.76
N LYS A 135 9.94 -11.09 -8.38
CA LYS A 135 8.53 -11.31 -8.06
C LYS A 135 8.09 -10.39 -6.91
N HIS A 136 8.81 -10.40 -5.81
CA HIS A 136 8.48 -9.59 -4.64
C HIS A 136 8.49 -8.09 -4.93
N ILE A 137 9.36 -7.61 -5.82
CA ILE A 137 9.36 -6.21 -6.24
C ILE A 137 8.10 -5.89 -7.06
N TYR A 138 7.69 -6.78 -7.98
CA TYR A 138 6.44 -6.59 -8.71
C TYR A 138 5.22 -6.62 -7.79
N ASP A 139 5.21 -7.51 -6.80
CA ASP A 139 4.14 -7.53 -5.80
C ASP A 139 4.12 -6.23 -4.99
N ALA A 140 5.26 -5.71 -4.53
CA ALA A 140 5.35 -4.43 -3.84
C ALA A 140 4.84 -3.24 -4.70
N ILE A 141 5.15 -3.21 -6.00
CA ILE A 141 4.61 -2.21 -6.93
C ILE A 141 3.08 -2.33 -7.03
N GLY A 142 2.58 -3.55 -7.18
CA GLY A 142 1.14 -3.83 -7.28
C GLY A 142 0.39 -3.41 -6.01
N VAL A 143 0.93 -3.72 -4.85
CA VAL A 143 0.40 -3.32 -3.53
C VAL A 143 0.35 -1.79 -3.40
N ALA A 144 1.41 -1.08 -3.84
CA ALA A 144 1.43 0.38 -3.85
C ALA A 144 0.26 0.94 -4.66
N ILE A 145 0.11 0.51 -5.92
CA ILE A 145 -0.94 1.01 -6.81
C ILE A 145 -2.34 0.73 -6.24
N ALA A 146 -2.57 -0.48 -5.71
CA ALA A 146 -3.86 -0.85 -5.13
C ALA A 146 -4.19 -0.01 -3.89
N GLY A 147 -3.21 0.29 -3.05
CA GLY A 147 -3.39 1.16 -1.88
C GLY A 147 -3.88 2.55 -2.26
N LEU A 148 -3.42 3.11 -3.38
CA LEU A 148 -3.94 4.39 -3.86
C LEU A 148 -5.41 4.31 -4.28
N VAL A 149 -5.80 3.25 -5.00
CA VAL A 149 -7.19 3.06 -5.44
C VAL A 149 -8.13 3.03 -4.23
N VAL A 150 -7.75 2.33 -3.15
CA VAL A 150 -8.53 2.29 -1.91
C VAL A 150 -8.65 3.69 -1.29
N VAL A 151 -7.55 4.44 -1.20
CA VAL A 151 -7.57 5.80 -0.63
C VAL A 151 -8.44 6.75 -1.45
N GLU A 152 -8.34 6.72 -2.77
CA GLU A 152 -9.18 7.55 -3.64
C GLU A 152 -10.66 7.22 -3.49
N LEU A 153 -11.02 5.94 -3.39
CA LEU A 153 -12.39 5.51 -3.13
C LEU A 153 -12.89 5.99 -1.77
N ILE A 154 -12.07 5.90 -0.72
CA ILE A 154 -12.42 6.40 0.62
C ILE A 154 -12.64 7.91 0.59
N LEU A 155 -11.75 8.66 -0.06
CA LEU A 155 -11.87 10.12 -0.16
C LEU A 155 -13.10 10.53 -1.00
N ALA A 156 -13.36 9.85 -2.10
CA ALA A 156 -14.54 10.08 -2.93
C ALA A 156 -15.84 9.80 -2.14
N PHE A 157 -15.87 8.71 -1.37
CA PHE A 157 -17.01 8.35 -0.53
C PHE A 157 -17.22 9.33 0.62
N ALA A 158 -16.13 9.79 1.26
CA ALA A 158 -16.18 10.82 2.30
C ALA A 158 -16.71 12.14 1.75
N ALA A 159 -16.23 12.57 0.58
CA ALA A 159 -16.71 13.77 -0.11
C ALA A 159 -18.18 13.67 -0.50
N TRP A 160 -18.62 12.49 -0.94
CA TRP A 160 -20.03 12.24 -1.28
C TRP A 160 -20.95 12.24 -0.05
N ARG A 161 -20.45 11.82 1.11
CA ARG A 161 -21.20 11.75 2.37
C ARG A 161 -21.17 13.05 3.19
N MET A 162 -20.24 13.98 2.93
CA MET A 162 -20.22 15.26 3.61
C MET A 162 -21.41 16.09 3.13
N PRO A 163 -22.34 16.47 4.03
CA PRO A 163 -23.37 17.44 3.67
C PRO A 163 -22.72 18.74 3.21
N SER A 164 -23.29 19.36 2.20
CA SER A 164 -22.84 20.68 1.77
C SER A 164 -22.87 21.65 2.98
N ASN A 165 -22.03 22.69 2.97
CA ASN A 165 -22.06 23.71 4.03
C ASN A 165 -23.47 24.27 4.24
N GLU A 166 -24.27 24.38 3.17
CA GLU A 166 -25.66 24.85 3.22
C GLU A 166 -26.58 23.87 3.97
N GLU A 167 -26.43 22.57 3.72
CA GLU A 167 -27.19 21.53 4.43
C GLU A 167 -26.79 21.44 5.89
N PHE A 168 -25.49 21.60 6.21
CA PHE A 168 -25.00 21.63 7.59
C PHE A 168 -25.54 22.83 8.36
N VAL A 169 -25.52 24.03 7.78
CA VAL A 169 -26.08 25.26 8.37
C VAL A 169 -27.59 25.17 8.54
N ALA A 170 -28.29 24.58 7.56
CA ALA A 170 -29.75 24.37 7.65
C ALA A 170 -30.14 23.38 8.75
N ALA A 171 -29.32 22.34 9.00
CA ALA A 171 -29.56 21.35 10.04
C ALA A 171 -29.18 21.87 11.47
N HIS A 172 -28.37 22.92 11.57
CA HIS A 172 -27.90 23.51 12.82
C HIS A 172 -28.13 25.03 12.83
N PRO A 173 -29.40 25.51 12.85
CA PRO A 173 -29.66 26.93 12.91
C PRO A 173 -29.04 27.52 14.20
N VAL A 174 -28.14 28.45 14.02
CA VAL A 174 -27.55 29.23 15.13
C VAL A 174 -28.71 29.91 15.88
N ALA A 175 -28.99 29.45 17.10
CA ALA A 175 -29.97 30.14 17.95
C ALA A 175 -29.50 31.57 18.19
N THR A 176 -30.07 32.52 17.50
CA THR A 176 -29.92 33.93 17.80
C THR A 176 -30.49 34.15 19.19
N GLN A 177 -29.62 34.22 20.20
CA GLN A 177 -30.00 34.71 21.52
C GLN A 177 -30.45 36.16 21.34
N GLY A 178 -31.77 36.35 21.34
CA GLY A 178 -32.35 37.68 21.40
C GLY A 178 -31.96 38.34 22.72
N SER A 179 -31.14 39.36 22.62
CA SER A 179 -30.92 40.30 23.71
C SER A 179 -32.22 41.09 23.94
N ALA A 180 -32.89 40.85 25.05
CA ALA A 180 -33.89 41.72 25.62
C ALA A 180 -33.27 42.52 26.75
#